data_ec99eaf222d1c76abcef519b5fb1c044
#
_entry.id   ec99eaf222d1c76abcef519b5fb1c044
#
_cell.length_a   1.000
_cell.length_b   1.000
_cell.length_c   1.000
_cell.angle_alpha   90.00
_cell.angle_beta   90.00
_cell.angle_gamma   90.00
#
_symmetry.space_group_name_H-M   'P 1'
#
loop_
_entity.id
_entity.type
_entity.pdbx_description
1 polymer ?
#
loop_
_entity_poly.entity_id
_entity_poly.type
_entity_poly.pdbx_seq_one_letter_code
_entity_poly.pdbx_strand_id
1 'polypeptide(L)'
;MGLFNFLKNIFSEENTQNNDPKQKDIFSNNIDSTISNELVDVYKRKALIKNALTKEVDELNLLLSEQIPILTKIDISERKEMEKIKIIVMDNLKQYLSQLEKLRIELKEAENENPSTYSNQIHQIFLSFDKNSKTCLDKSTILIGKEFEPVKNSIKEFSKSYNEIILSHKDAIETEPVLIELKNLLNKKTELIKIKQDSENQSKNITEKIKVFGKNITEKEKNIENIKKGQEYLNFLEDKEKIKKDKNNLNQKIMELKEKIDIKLLAKYFHNDAKKSKIISNYTDNFISSLENDKGMQIINLIKETKPELNIEEELKKLKLKNESLKESKESEVEVELRLAEEELANLKNKTKDYEEELKKEERKIEKFNEKTEMIENEVKEKAKILGWNII
;
A
#
# COMPACT_ATOMS: atom_id res chain seq x y z
N MET A 1 49.15 24.37 -19.93
CA MET A 1 48.17 23.55 -19.16
C MET A 1 46.87 24.34 -19.11
N GLY A 2 45.82 23.81 -19.69
CA GLY A 2 44.57 24.57 -19.81
C GLY A 2 43.85 24.77 -18.50
N LEU A 3 43.11 25.86 -18.40
CA LEU A 3 42.13 26.17 -17.32
C LEU A 3 41.29 24.94 -16.98
N PHE A 4 41.05 24.08 -17.93
CA PHE A 4 40.27 22.83 -17.90
C PHE A 4 40.81 21.78 -16.93
N ASN A 5 42.12 21.53 -16.88
CA ASN A 5 42.69 20.56 -15.97
C ASN A 5 42.67 21.05 -14.51
N PHE A 6 42.68 22.35 -14.32
CA PHE A 6 42.62 22.95 -12.99
C PHE A 6 41.24 22.82 -12.36
N LEU A 7 40.17 23.09 -13.08
CA LEU A 7 38.79 22.94 -12.58
C LEU A 7 38.41 21.47 -12.39
N LYS A 8 38.91 20.57 -13.26
CA LYS A 8 38.65 19.13 -13.15
C LYS A 8 39.34 18.50 -11.93
N ASN A 9 40.55 18.96 -11.59
CA ASN A 9 41.30 18.45 -10.43
C ASN A 9 40.71 18.87 -9.09
N ILE A 10 39.95 19.95 -9.04
CA ILE A 10 39.33 20.46 -7.80
C ILE A 10 38.23 19.55 -7.28
N PHE A 11 37.49 18.92 -8.19
CA PHE A 11 36.38 18.02 -7.84
C PHE A 11 36.73 16.52 -7.94
N SER A 12 37.95 16.20 -8.44
CA SER A 12 38.44 14.81 -8.53
C SER A 12 39.54 14.46 -7.52
N GLU A 13 40.11 15.42 -6.82
CA GLU A 13 40.94 15.12 -5.68
C GLU A 13 40.08 14.78 -4.46
N GLU A 14 39.82 13.49 -4.28
CA GLU A 14 39.62 12.86 -2.98
C GLU A 14 40.88 13.10 -2.14
N ASN A 15 41.05 14.32 -1.66
CA ASN A 15 41.98 14.56 -0.55
C ASN A 15 41.26 14.04 0.71
N THR A 16 41.34 12.72 0.90
CA THR A 16 41.15 12.05 2.16
C THR A 16 42.28 12.47 3.14
N GLN A 17 42.20 13.72 3.61
CA GLN A 17 42.74 13.98 4.94
C GLN A 17 41.70 13.44 5.90
N ASN A 18 41.95 12.25 6.42
CA ASN A 18 41.26 11.66 7.57
C ASN A 18 41.44 12.58 8.79
N ASN A 19 40.70 13.65 8.87
CA ASN A 19 40.36 14.25 10.13
C ASN A 19 39.23 13.36 10.69
N ASP A 20 39.57 12.40 11.55
CA ASP A 20 38.55 11.67 12.31
C ASP A 20 37.65 12.71 12.98
N PRO A 21 36.36 12.77 12.63
CA PRO A 21 35.46 13.71 13.24
C PRO A 21 35.43 13.44 14.74
N LYS A 22 35.64 14.46 15.56
CA LYS A 22 35.55 14.33 17.03
C LYS A 22 34.23 13.67 17.34
N GLN A 23 34.28 12.50 17.92
CA GLN A 23 33.11 11.69 18.25
C GLN A 23 32.24 12.50 19.24
N LYS A 24 30.98 12.78 18.86
CA LYS A 24 30.02 13.53 19.66
C LYS A 24 28.89 12.59 20.08
N ASP A 25 28.77 12.35 21.39
CA ASP A 25 27.66 11.55 21.92
C ASP A 25 26.35 12.35 21.89
N ILE A 26 25.32 11.79 21.28
CA ILE A 26 24.00 12.39 21.16
C ILE A 26 22.96 11.42 21.70
N PHE A 27 22.20 11.87 22.68
CA PHE A 27 21.08 11.09 23.19
C PHE A 27 19.97 11.00 22.13
N SER A 28 19.38 9.84 21.98
CA SER A 28 18.35 9.56 20.96
C SER A 28 17.13 10.49 21.06
N ASN A 29 16.79 11.00 22.26
CA ASN A 29 15.71 11.95 22.48
C ASN A 29 16.05 13.39 22.04
N ASN A 30 17.33 13.73 21.89
CA ASN A 30 17.80 15.07 21.52
C ASN A 30 18.27 15.17 20.05
N ILE A 31 18.22 14.08 19.31
CA ILE A 31 18.77 14.02 17.94
C ILE A 31 18.08 15.01 17.00
N ASP A 32 16.76 15.15 17.07
CA ASP A 32 16.00 16.07 16.20
C ASP A 32 16.33 17.53 16.46
N SER A 33 16.45 17.90 17.73
CA SER A 33 16.87 19.27 18.13
C SER A 33 18.31 19.54 17.71
N THR A 34 19.21 18.56 17.83
CA THR A 34 20.60 18.66 17.40
C THR A 34 20.70 18.86 15.89
N ILE A 35 20.00 18.05 15.09
CA ILE A 35 19.94 18.21 13.64
C ILE A 35 19.41 19.60 13.25
N SER A 36 18.36 20.05 13.91
CA SER A 36 17.77 21.36 13.61
C SER A 36 18.74 22.51 13.90
N ASN A 37 19.50 22.45 14.99
CA ASN A 37 20.50 23.44 15.35
C ASN A 37 21.70 23.44 14.38
N GLU A 38 22.20 22.26 14.03
CA GLU A 38 23.30 22.10 13.06
C GLU A 38 22.87 22.60 11.66
N LEU A 39 21.63 22.33 11.22
CA LEU A 39 21.12 22.88 9.96
C LEU A 39 21.08 24.40 9.97
N VAL A 40 20.66 25.02 11.07
CA VAL A 40 20.69 26.49 11.19
C VAL A 40 22.11 27.03 11.06
N ASP A 41 23.09 26.36 11.67
CA ASP A 41 24.50 26.76 11.56
C ASP A 41 25.05 26.58 10.14
N VAL A 42 24.76 25.46 9.49
CA VAL A 42 25.10 25.21 8.10
C VAL A 42 24.51 26.28 7.18
N TYR A 43 23.24 26.66 7.35
CA TYR A 43 22.62 27.73 6.53
C TYR A 43 23.27 29.10 6.77
N LYS A 44 23.67 29.43 7.98
CA LYS A 44 24.44 30.66 8.25
C LYS A 44 25.77 30.65 7.53
N ARG A 45 26.51 29.54 7.57
CA ARG A 45 27.79 29.40 6.87
C ARG A 45 27.60 29.48 5.34
N LYS A 46 26.55 28.88 4.79
CA LYS A 46 26.24 29.03 3.35
C LYS A 46 25.89 30.45 2.95
N ALA A 47 25.23 31.19 3.81
CA ALA A 47 25.01 32.63 3.57
C ALA A 47 26.36 33.41 3.55
N LEU A 48 27.30 33.08 4.41
CA LEU A 48 28.65 33.66 4.38
C LEU A 48 29.40 33.31 3.10
N ILE A 49 29.34 32.04 2.66
CA ILE A 49 29.91 31.59 1.38
C ILE A 49 29.31 32.41 0.23
N LYS A 50 27.99 32.53 0.18
CA LYS A 50 27.31 33.33 -0.85
C LYS A 50 27.83 34.76 -0.87
N ASN A 51 27.88 35.41 0.27
CA ASN A 51 28.35 36.79 0.39
C ASN A 51 29.82 36.95 -0.07
N ALA A 52 30.68 36.00 0.28
CA ALA A 52 32.07 36.00 -0.16
C ALA A 52 32.18 35.81 -1.68
N LEU A 53 31.47 34.81 -2.23
CA LEU A 53 31.46 34.54 -3.66
C LEU A 53 30.85 35.70 -4.48
N THR A 54 29.82 36.39 -3.96
CA THR A 54 29.22 37.55 -4.62
C THR A 54 30.24 38.68 -4.80
N LYS A 55 31.09 38.94 -3.81
CA LYS A 55 32.17 39.92 -3.95
C LYS A 55 33.15 39.57 -5.05
N GLU A 56 33.61 38.31 -5.08
CA GLU A 56 34.50 37.82 -6.12
C GLU A 56 33.86 37.90 -7.52
N VAL A 57 32.57 37.62 -7.64
CA VAL A 57 31.80 37.75 -8.88
C VAL A 57 31.70 39.20 -9.29
N ASP A 58 31.42 40.13 -8.40
CA ASP A 58 31.36 41.57 -8.69
C ASP A 58 32.71 42.09 -9.15
N GLU A 59 33.83 41.70 -8.51
CA GLU A 59 35.18 42.05 -8.94
C GLU A 59 35.51 41.52 -10.34
N LEU A 60 35.20 40.24 -10.59
CA LEU A 60 35.40 39.65 -11.94
C LEU A 60 34.55 40.39 -13.00
N ASN A 61 33.27 40.68 -12.70
CA ASN A 61 32.37 41.37 -13.61
C ASN A 61 32.87 42.78 -13.92
N LEU A 62 33.43 43.48 -12.95
CA LEU A 62 34.05 44.81 -13.15
C LEU A 62 35.23 44.69 -14.11
N LEU A 63 36.21 43.80 -13.84
CA LEU A 63 37.38 43.58 -14.66
C LEU A 63 37.00 43.16 -16.09
N LEU A 64 36.04 42.25 -16.26
CA LEU A 64 35.57 41.87 -17.60
C LEU A 64 34.91 43.04 -18.33
N SER A 65 34.15 43.90 -17.61
CA SER A 65 33.52 45.10 -18.21
C SER A 65 34.51 46.09 -18.76
N GLU A 66 35.72 46.17 -18.16
CA GLU A 66 36.83 47.02 -18.64
C GLU A 66 37.58 46.37 -19.79
N GLN A 67 37.80 45.06 -19.76
CA GLN A 67 38.62 44.33 -20.72
C GLN A 67 37.91 44.05 -22.06
N ILE A 68 36.62 43.77 -22.05
CA ILE A 68 35.86 43.46 -23.25
C ILE A 68 35.89 44.60 -24.28
N PRO A 69 35.68 45.88 -23.92
CA PRO A 69 35.82 47.01 -24.86
C PRO A 69 37.24 47.17 -25.41
N ILE A 70 38.28 46.86 -24.60
CA ILE A 70 39.67 46.93 -25.08
C ILE A 70 39.90 45.87 -26.15
N LEU A 71 39.49 44.62 -25.88
CA LEU A 71 39.61 43.50 -26.83
C LEU A 71 38.77 43.74 -28.10
N THR A 72 37.63 44.42 -27.99
CA THR A 72 36.78 44.75 -29.16
C THR A 72 37.46 45.72 -30.11
N LYS A 73 38.37 46.57 -29.64
CA LYS A 73 39.08 47.58 -30.41
C LYS A 73 40.41 47.10 -31.02
N ILE A 74 40.75 45.82 -30.81
CA ILE A 74 42.00 45.26 -31.37
C ILE A 74 41.94 45.29 -32.89
N ASP A 75 42.98 45.91 -33.50
CA ASP A 75 43.21 45.90 -34.92
C ASP A 75 44.44 45.05 -35.21
N ILE A 76 44.30 44.09 -36.11
CA ILE A 76 45.37 43.21 -36.59
C ILE A 76 45.70 43.45 -38.10
N SER A 77 45.18 44.50 -38.68
CA SER A 77 45.37 44.79 -40.14
C SER A 77 46.84 44.87 -40.51
N GLU A 78 47.69 45.52 -39.72
CA GLU A 78 49.10 45.69 -39.96
C GLU A 78 49.98 44.45 -39.64
N ARG A 79 49.42 43.37 -39.13
CA ARG A 79 50.16 42.12 -38.86
C ARG A 79 50.57 41.47 -40.19
N LYS A 80 51.75 40.80 -40.19
CA LYS A 80 52.35 40.22 -41.40
C LYS A 80 51.70 38.95 -41.93
N GLU A 81 50.77 38.39 -41.18
CA GLU A 81 50.10 37.12 -41.46
C GLU A 81 49.13 37.24 -42.64
N MET A 82 48.82 36.08 -43.27
CA MET A 82 47.90 36.03 -44.39
C MET A 82 46.50 36.49 -43.97
N GLU A 83 45.83 37.23 -44.86
CA GLU A 83 44.48 37.80 -44.67
C GLU A 83 43.47 36.72 -44.20
N LYS A 84 43.58 35.52 -44.76
CA LYS A 84 42.72 34.40 -44.34
C LYS A 84 42.86 34.05 -42.83
N ILE A 85 44.08 34.12 -42.27
CA ILE A 85 44.36 33.89 -40.85
C ILE A 85 43.78 35.03 -40.01
N LYS A 86 43.94 36.27 -40.43
CA LYS A 86 43.37 37.44 -39.76
C LYS A 86 41.86 37.36 -39.66
N ILE A 87 41.16 36.99 -40.76
CA ILE A 87 39.70 36.78 -40.73
C ILE A 87 39.31 35.72 -39.72
N ILE A 88 39.97 34.55 -39.71
CA ILE A 88 39.69 33.49 -38.77
C ILE A 88 39.88 33.95 -37.31
N VAL A 89 40.96 34.67 -37.03
CA VAL A 89 41.24 35.20 -35.70
C VAL A 89 40.19 36.20 -35.25
N MET A 90 39.81 37.14 -36.11
CA MET A 90 38.81 38.17 -35.78
C MET A 90 37.39 37.59 -35.60
N ASP A 91 36.99 36.60 -36.39
CA ASP A 91 35.71 35.93 -36.22
C ASP A 91 35.64 35.16 -34.92
N ASN A 92 36.71 34.44 -34.55
CA ASN A 92 36.79 33.72 -33.26
C ASN A 92 36.90 34.70 -32.06
N LEU A 93 37.59 35.87 -32.25
CA LEU A 93 37.56 36.92 -31.22
C LEU A 93 36.16 37.42 -30.93
N LYS A 94 35.37 37.72 -31.98
CA LYS A 94 33.96 38.15 -31.80
C LYS A 94 33.14 37.09 -31.06
N GLN A 95 33.30 35.81 -31.40
CA GLN A 95 32.63 34.71 -30.72
C GLN A 95 33.07 34.62 -29.24
N TYR A 96 34.37 34.73 -28.96
CA TYR A 96 34.88 34.70 -27.58
C TYR A 96 34.35 35.86 -26.74
N LEU A 97 34.33 37.08 -27.30
CA LEU A 97 33.76 38.25 -26.63
C LEU A 97 32.25 38.06 -26.31
N SER A 98 31.50 37.44 -27.21
CA SER A 98 30.10 37.08 -26.94
C SER A 98 29.98 36.09 -25.79
N GLN A 99 30.90 35.13 -25.69
CA GLN A 99 30.89 34.19 -24.53
C GLN A 99 31.27 34.89 -23.22
N LEU A 100 32.18 35.86 -23.24
CA LEU A 100 32.53 36.64 -22.04
C LEU A 100 31.35 37.53 -21.59
N GLU A 101 30.62 38.16 -22.50
CA GLU A 101 29.42 38.91 -22.15
C GLU A 101 28.33 38.00 -21.58
N LYS A 102 28.13 36.82 -22.16
CA LYS A 102 27.21 35.82 -21.63
C LYS A 102 27.62 35.40 -20.23
N LEU A 103 28.91 35.11 -19.97
CA LEU A 103 29.43 34.79 -18.65
C LEU A 103 29.07 35.87 -17.62
N ARG A 104 29.29 37.16 -17.94
CA ARG A 104 28.95 38.29 -17.08
C ARG A 104 27.47 38.32 -16.70
N ILE A 105 26.60 38.16 -17.71
CA ILE A 105 25.14 38.17 -17.51
C ILE A 105 24.73 37.00 -16.59
N GLU A 106 25.16 35.79 -16.93
CA GLU A 106 24.80 34.57 -16.15
C GLU A 106 25.30 34.63 -14.70
N LEU A 107 26.53 35.15 -14.46
CA LEU A 107 27.04 35.35 -13.12
C LEU A 107 26.21 36.36 -12.31
N LYS A 108 25.75 37.45 -12.96
CA LYS A 108 24.90 38.45 -12.31
C LYS A 108 23.50 37.93 -12.03
N GLU A 109 22.93 37.12 -12.92
CA GLU A 109 21.63 36.47 -12.70
C GLU A 109 21.70 35.47 -11.55
N ALA A 110 22.82 34.75 -11.42
CA ALA A 110 23.01 33.76 -10.34
C ALA A 110 22.99 34.39 -8.94
N GLU A 111 23.21 35.67 -8.75
CA GLU A 111 23.10 36.35 -7.43
C GLU A 111 21.71 36.23 -6.83
N ASN A 112 20.67 36.06 -7.65
CA ASN A 112 19.30 35.87 -7.17
C ASN A 112 19.03 34.46 -6.60
N GLU A 113 19.95 33.51 -6.80
CA GLU A 113 19.83 32.15 -6.28
C GLU A 113 19.94 32.11 -4.75
N ASN A 114 19.38 31.07 -4.15
CA ASN A 114 19.51 30.88 -2.70
C ASN A 114 20.95 30.47 -2.31
N PRO A 115 21.38 30.71 -1.04
CA PRO A 115 22.73 30.36 -0.60
C PRO A 115 23.13 28.91 -0.78
N SER A 116 22.18 27.97 -0.77
CA SER A 116 22.47 26.54 -0.87
C SER A 116 22.80 26.09 -2.31
N THR A 117 22.30 26.80 -3.33
CA THR A 117 22.49 26.48 -4.75
C THR A 117 23.50 27.38 -5.44
N TYR A 118 23.78 28.56 -4.88
CA TYR A 118 24.58 29.61 -5.53
C TYR A 118 25.98 29.14 -5.96
N SER A 119 26.73 28.47 -5.09
CA SER A 119 28.07 27.97 -5.44
C SER A 119 28.03 26.95 -6.59
N ASN A 120 27.05 26.04 -6.58
CA ASN A 120 26.87 25.07 -7.66
C ASN A 120 26.50 25.75 -8.98
N GLN A 121 25.66 26.79 -8.92
CA GLN A 121 25.28 27.56 -10.11
C GLN A 121 26.47 28.25 -10.74
N ILE A 122 27.31 28.94 -9.94
CA ILE A 122 28.57 29.53 -10.41
C ILE A 122 29.45 28.48 -11.11
N HIS A 123 29.60 27.31 -10.46
CA HIS A 123 30.37 26.22 -11.03
C HIS A 123 29.84 25.78 -12.42
N GLN A 124 28.54 25.59 -12.57
CA GLN A 124 27.91 25.21 -13.84
C GLN A 124 28.09 26.29 -14.93
N ILE A 125 28.01 27.56 -14.56
CA ILE A 125 28.24 28.69 -15.47
C ILE A 125 29.67 28.63 -16.02
N PHE A 126 30.66 28.43 -15.14
CA PHE A 126 32.08 28.34 -15.60
C PHE A 126 32.34 27.08 -16.43
N LEU A 127 31.76 25.94 -16.12
CA LEU A 127 31.85 24.72 -16.94
C LEU A 127 31.26 24.97 -18.35
N SER A 128 30.13 25.65 -18.45
CA SER A 128 29.50 26.01 -19.71
C SER A 128 30.34 26.98 -20.50
N PHE A 129 30.84 28.04 -19.84
CA PHE A 129 31.72 29.01 -20.45
C PHE A 129 32.99 28.37 -21.03
N ASP A 130 33.69 27.55 -20.25
CA ASP A 130 34.92 26.90 -20.69
C ASP A 130 34.66 25.99 -21.90
N LYS A 131 33.61 25.18 -21.86
CA LYS A 131 33.21 24.33 -23.00
C LYS A 131 32.95 25.11 -24.28
N ASN A 132 32.27 26.26 -24.18
CA ASN A 132 31.81 27.03 -25.33
C ASN A 132 32.86 28.02 -25.85
N SER A 133 33.78 28.49 -25.00
CA SER A 133 34.78 29.52 -25.33
C SER A 133 36.14 28.98 -25.76
N LYS A 134 36.50 27.76 -25.38
CA LYS A 134 37.84 27.17 -25.59
C LYS A 134 38.33 27.25 -27.03
N THR A 135 37.53 26.76 -27.99
CA THR A 135 37.91 26.72 -29.40
C THR A 135 38.12 28.12 -29.97
N CYS A 136 37.27 29.08 -29.59
CA CYS A 136 37.35 30.47 -30.03
C CYS A 136 38.59 31.16 -29.45
N LEU A 137 38.87 30.92 -28.16
CA LEU A 137 40.07 31.42 -27.49
C LEU A 137 41.34 30.86 -28.11
N ASP A 138 41.45 29.53 -28.32
CA ASP A 138 42.63 28.90 -28.92
C ASP A 138 42.96 29.47 -30.31
N LYS A 139 41.93 29.67 -31.16
CA LYS A 139 42.13 30.25 -32.50
C LYS A 139 42.46 31.73 -32.45
N SER A 140 41.88 32.51 -31.54
CA SER A 140 42.15 33.93 -31.41
C SER A 140 43.56 34.20 -30.87
N THR A 141 44.07 33.36 -29.95
CA THR A 141 45.41 33.52 -29.37
C THR A 141 46.55 33.34 -30.36
N ILE A 142 46.30 32.84 -31.57
CA ILE A 142 47.30 32.71 -32.62
C ILE A 142 47.98 34.07 -32.93
N LEU A 143 47.19 35.15 -32.98
CA LEU A 143 47.71 36.48 -33.26
C LEU A 143 47.62 37.45 -32.08
N ILE A 144 46.65 37.27 -31.18
CA ILE A 144 46.34 38.24 -30.13
C ILE A 144 46.46 37.61 -28.73
N GLY A 145 47.38 36.66 -28.55
CA GLY A 145 47.55 35.94 -27.28
C GLY A 145 47.91 36.82 -26.10
N LYS A 146 48.72 37.86 -26.30
CA LYS A 146 49.13 38.78 -25.24
C LYS A 146 48.00 39.66 -24.75
N GLU A 147 47.15 40.07 -25.64
CA GLU A 147 46.00 40.93 -25.35
C GLU A 147 44.93 40.20 -24.50
N PHE A 148 44.93 38.87 -24.50
CA PHE A 148 44.04 38.07 -23.63
C PHE A 148 44.59 37.83 -22.23
N GLU A 149 45.87 38.10 -21.95
CA GLU A 149 46.46 37.82 -20.64
C GLU A 149 45.70 38.46 -19.47
N PRO A 150 45.23 39.72 -19.53
CA PRO A 150 44.46 40.30 -18.45
C PRO A 150 43.17 39.50 -18.13
N VAL A 151 42.38 39.12 -19.15
CA VAL A 151 41.15 38.35 -19.01
C VAL A 151 41.44 36.97 -18.44
N LYS A 152 42.48 36.27 -18.95
CA LYS A 152 42.88 34.97 -18.45
C LYS A 152 43.30 35.03 -17.00
N ASN A 153 44.05 36.07 -16.61
CA ASN A 153 44.48 36.26 -15.22
C ASN A 153 43.29 36.54 -14.30
N SER A 154 42.35 37.41 -14.70
CA SER A 154 41.15 37.69 -13.92
C SER A 154 40.32 36.40 -13.66
N ILE A 155 40.07 35.60 -14.70
CA ILE A 155 39.36 34.33 -14.58
C ILE A 155 40.13 33.33 -13.68
N LYS A 156 41.46 33.29 -13.80
CA LYS A 156 42.31 32.43 -12.99
C LYS A 156 42.30 32.83 -11.51
N GLU A 157 42.39 34.11 -11.22
CA GLU A 157 42.32 34.66 -9.85
C GLU A 157 40.97 34.38 -9.24
N PHE A 158 39.89 34.67 -9.96
CA PHE A 158 38.54 34.30 -9.51
C PHE A 158 38.45 32.80 -9.20
N SER A 159 38.93 31.93 -10.09
CA SER A 159 38.91 30.47 -9.85
C SER A 159 39.68 30.07 -8.61
N LYS A 160 40.81 30.75 -8.30
CA LYS A 160 41.60 30.52 -7.08
C LYS A 160 40.81 30.94 -5.84
N SER A 161 40.27 32.17 -5.82
CA SER A 161 39.46 32.67 -4.70
C SER A 161 38.22 31.80 -4.49
N TYR A 162 37.53 31.41 -5.57
CA TYR A 162 36.37 30.50 -5.50
C TYR A 162 36.73 29.22 -4.76
N ASN A 163 37.85 28.57 -5.13
CA ASN A 163 38.28 27.34 -4.52
C ASN A 163 38.66 27.51 -3.05
N GLU A 164 39.37 28.57 -2.72
CA GLU A 164 39.74 28.87 -1.33
C GLU A 164 38.49 29.05 -0.45
N ILE A 165 37.46 29.74 -0.96
CA ILE A 165 36.17 29.92 -0.29
C ILE A 165 35.47 28.57 -0.11
N ILE A 166 35.36 27.74 -1.15
CA ILE A 166 34.69 26.45 -1.08
C ILE A 166 35.43 25.49 -0.15
N LEU A 167 36.76 25.42 -0.22
CA LEU A 167 37.56 24.54 0.64
C LEU A 167 37.51 24.93 2.11
N SER A 168 37.52 26.25 2.41
CA SER A 168 37.42 26.74 3.78
C SER A 168 36.07 26.44 4.46
N HIS A 169 35.06 26.09 3.66
CA HIS A 169 33.71 25.78 4.13
C HIS A 169 33.21 24.39 3.69
N LYS A 170 34.14 23.50 3.31
CA LYS A 170 33.82 22.16 2.79
C LYS A 170 32.90 21.39 3.73
N ASP A 171 33.19 21.45 5.03
CA ASP A 171 32.40 20.77 6.06
C ASP A 171 30.91 21.15 5.99
N ALA A 172 30.60 22.44 5.86
CA ALA A 172 29.21 22.90 5.80
C ALA A 172 28.47 22.39 4.54
N ILE A 173 29.20 22.29 3.43
CA ILE A 173 28.64 21.82 2.14
C ILE A 173 28.36 20.32 2.18
N GLU A 174 29.26 19.51 2.74
CA GLU A 174 29.17 18.06 2.82
C GLU A 174 28.19 17.59 3.93
N THR A 175 28.06 18.35 4.99
CA THR A 175 27.20 18.03 6.16
C THR A 175 25.71 18.22 5.86
N GLU A 176 25.33 19.24 5.08
CA GLU A 176 23.92 19.58 4.81
C GLU A 176 23.09 18.41 4.26
N PRO A 177 23.48 17.72 3.19
CA PRO A 177 22.68 16.63 2.63
C PRO A 177 22.45 15.51 3.63
N VAL A 178 23.46 15.19 4.46
CA VAL A 178 23.36 14.17 5.50
C VAL A 178 22.37 14.59 6.60
N LEU A 179 22.42 15.85 7.03
CA LEU A 179 21.49 16.38 8.04
C LEU A 179 20.04 16.40 7.52
N ILE A 180 19.83 16.77 6.25
CA ILE A 180 18.49 16.75 5.62
C ILE A 180 17.98 15.32 5.56
N GLU A 181 18.81 14.37 5.18
CA GLU A 181 18.45 12.96 5.11
C GLU A 181 18.10 12.39 6.49
N LEU A 182 18.91 12.70 7.52
CA LEU A 182 18.61 12.34 8.90
C LEU A 182 17.27 12.90 9.38
N LYS A 183 16.99 14.17 9.08
CA LYS A 183 15.70 14.80 9.42
C LYS A 183 14.52 14.09 8.75
N ASN A 184 14.66 13.74 7.48
CA ASN A 184 13.64 13.00 6.75
C ASN A 184 13.40 11.59 7.34
N LEU A 185 14.46 10.89 7.75
CA LEU A 185 14.34 9.59 8.42
C LEU A 185 13.62 9.70 9.76
N LEU A 186 13.92 10.72 10.57
CA LEU A 186 13.23 10.95 11.85
C LEU A 186 11.74 11.28 11.65
N ASN A 187 11.40 12.08 10.64
CA ASN A 187 10.02 12.36 10.31
C ASN A 187 9.26 11.09 9.92
N LYS A 188 9.85 10.25 9.05
CA LYS A 188 9.29 8.95 8.68
C LYS A 188 9.10 8.04 9.90
N LYS A 189 10.08 8.00 10.82
CA LYS A 189 9.97 7.24 12.07
C LYS A 189 8.79 7.70 12.91
N THR A 190 8.62 9.02 13.06
CA THR A 190 7.52 9.61 13.84
C THR A 190 6.15 9.27 13.25
N GLU A 191 6.01 9.32 11.92
CA GLU A 191 4.79 8.91 11.22
C GLU A 191 4.48 7.42 11.43
N LEU A 192 5.49 6.54 11.31
CA LEU A 192 5.30 5.11 11.55
C LEU A 192 4.87 4.81 12.98
N ILE A 193 5.44 5.52 13.98
CA ILE A 193 5.04 5.37 15.39
C ILE A 193 3.57 5.74 15.59
N LYS A 194 3.08 6.82 14.97
CA LYS A 194 1.66 7.20 15.05
C LYS A 194 0.76 6.13 14.45
N ILE A 195 1.06 5.67 13.24
CA ILE A 195 0.28 4.63 12.56
C ILE A 195 0.27 3.33 13.40
N LYS A 196 1.41 2.97 14.01
CA LYS A 196 1.51 1.82 14.91
C LYS A 196 0.59 1.99 16.13
N GLN A 197 0.60 3.15 16.78
CA GLN A 197 -0.27 3.45 17.92
C GLN A 197 -1.75 3.33 17.56
N ASP A 198 -2.15 3.79 16.38
CA ASP A 198 -3.52 3.65 15.89
C ASP A 198 -3.90 2.17 15.71
N SER A 199 -3.03 1.36 15.11
CA SER A 199 -3.24 -0.08 14.95
C SER A 199 -3.28 -0.82 16.30
N GLU A 200 -2.45 -0.44 17.27
CA GLU A 200 -2.48 -0.99 18.64
C GLU A 200 -3.81 -0.67 19.36
N ASN A 201 -4.32 0.55 19.19
CA ASN A 201 -5.61 0.95 19.75
C ASN A 201 -6.76 0.18 19.10
N GLN A 202 -6.73 0.00 17.77
CA GLN A 202 -7.71 -0.82 17.06
C GLN A 202 -7.66 -2.27 17.53
N SER A 203 -6.47 -2.86 17.67
CA SER A 203 -6.26 -4.21 18.18
C SER A 203 -6.86 -4.40 19.58
N LYS A 204 -6.66 -3.43 20.49
CA LYS A 204 -7.28 -3.44 21.83
C LYS A 204 -8.80 -3.42 21.76
N ASN A 205 -9.37 -2.53 20.93
CA ASN A 205 -10.82 -2.42 20.77
C ASN A 205 -11.43 -3.73 20.20
N ILE A 206 -10.77 -4.36 19.23
CA ILE A 206 -11.20 -5.63 18.66
C ILE A 206 -11.14 -6.74 19.73
N THR A 207 -10.07 -6.79 20.51
CA THR A 207 -9.90 -7.75 21.61
C THR A 207 -11.00 -7.63 22.66
N GLU A 208 -11.40 -6.41 23.01
CA GLU A 208 -12.53 -6.18 23.93
C GLU A 208 -13.85 -6.67 23.34
N LYS A 209 -14.10 -6.42 22.05
CA LYS A 209 -15.29 -6.95 21.36
C LYS A 209 -15.33 -8.47 21.37
N ILE A 210 -14.22 -9.14 21.02
CA ILE A 210 -14.11 -10.61 21.07
C ILE A 210 -14.44 -11.13 22.48
N LYS A 211 -13.94 -10.46 23.51
CA LYS A 211 -14.22 -10.83 24.91
C LYS A 211 -15.69 -10.69 25.28
N VAL A 212 -16.36 -9.63 24.83
CA VAL A 212 -17.80 -9.43 25.04
C VAL A 212 -18.61 -10.51 24.30
N PHE A 213 -18.29 -10.74 23.01
CA PHE A 213 -18.97 -11.80 22.25
C PHE A 213 -18.74 -13.20 22.85
N GLY A 214 -17.54 -13.47 23.33
CA GLY A 214 -17.24 -14.73 24.03
C GLY A 214 -18.14 -14.95 25.26
N LYS A 215 -18.40 -13.90 26.05
CA LYS A 215 -19.36 -13.98 27.17
C LYS A 215 -20.78 -14.25 26.67
N ASN A 216 -21.23 -13.53 25.65
CA ASN A 216 -22.57 -13.70 25.10
C ASN A 216 -22.75 -15.11 24.49
N ILE A 217 -21.74 -15.68 23.85
CA ILE A 217 -21.73 -17.07 23.36
C ILE A 217 -21.93 -18.04 24.53
N THR A 218 -21.17 -17.87 25.59
CA THR A 218 -21.27 -18.76 26.78
C THR A 218 -22.66 -18.69 27.44
N GLU A 219 -23.25 -17.48 27.49
CA GLU A 219 -24.60 -17.29 28.02
C GLU A 219 -25.66 -17.95 27.12
N LYS A 220 -25.54 -17.77 25.80
CA LYS A 220 -26.45 -18.42 24.84
C LYS A 220 -26.32 -19.94 24.84
N GLU A 221 -25.11 -20.49 24.94
CA GLU A 221 -24.90 -21.95 25.08
C GLU A 221 -25.55 -22.50 26.33
N LYS A 222 -25.45 -21.81 27.46
CA LYS A 222 -26.16 -22.20 28.70
C LYS A 222 -27.67 -22.11 28.51
N ASN A 223 -28.18 -21.09 27.86
CA ASN A 223 -29.62 -20.96 27.59
C ASN A 223 -30.14 -22.13 26.74
N ILE A 224 -29.44 -22.46 25.66
CA ILE A 224 -29.77 -23.60 24.78
C ILE A 224 -29.74 -24.93 25.60
N GLU A 225 -28.74 -25.08 26.46
CA GLU A 225 -28.67 -26.27 27.34
C GLU A 225 -29.85 -26.33 28.31
N ASN A 226 -30.28 -25.20 28.89
CA ASN A 226 -31.43 -25.11 29.76
C ASN A 226 -32.74 -25.45 29.04
N ILE A 227 -32.94 -24.91 27.82
CA ILE A 227 -34.08 -25.25 26.96
C ILE A 227 -34.11 -26.77 26.73
N LYS A 228 -32.98 -27.37 26.33
CA LYS A 228 -32.88 -28.83 26.07
C LYS A 228 -33.08 -29.69 27.28
N LYS A 229 -32.82 -29.20 28.49
CA LYS A 229 -33.09 -29.88 29.78
C LYS A 229 -34.49 -29.59 30.32
N GLY A 230 -35.21 -28.63 29.79
CA GLY A 230 -36.54 -28.24 30.22
C GLY A 230 -37.58 -29.32 29.96
N GLN A 231 -38.56 -29.43 30.87
CA GLN A 231 -39.64 -30.45 30.78
C GLN A 231 -40.43 -30.28 29.47
N GLU A 232 -40.60 -29.08 28.99
CA GLU A 232 -41.31 -28.77 27.73
C GLU A 232 -40.61 -29.39 26.51
N TYR A 233 -39.27 -29.30 26.45
CA TYR A 233 -38.49 -29.92 25.39
C TYR A 233 -38.51 -31.46 25.47
N LEU A 234 -38.45 -32.02 26.66
CA LEU A 234 -38.55 -33.47 26.87
C LEU A 234 -39.94 -33.99 26.44
N ASN A 235 -41.01 -33.29 26.80
CA ASN A 235 -42.36 -33.60 26.34
C ASN A 235 -42.49 -33.51 24.80
N PHE A 236 -41.89 -32.48 24.19
CA PHE A 236 -41.84 -32.35 22.75
C PHE A 236 -41.13 -33.53 22.06
N LEU A 237 -40.02 -33.99 22.61
CA LEU A 237 -39.30 -35.17 22.09
C LEU A 237 -40.15 -36.44 22.19
N GLU A 238 -40.84 -36.64 23.33
CA GLU A 238 -41.77 -37.79 23.52
C GLU A 238 -42.92 -37.75 22.50
N ASP A 239 -43.50 -36.59 22.27
CA ASP A 239 -44.60 -36.44 21.31
C ASP A 239 -44.10 -36.64 19.87
N LYS A 240 -42.93 -36.17 19.53
CA LYS A 240 -42.27 -36.43 18.23
C LYS A 240 -41.98 -37.91 17.99
N GLU A 241 -41.57 -38.64 19.04
CA GLU A 241 -41.41 -40.09 18.98
C GLU A 241 -42.74 -40.82 18.82
N LYS A 242 -43.81 -40.40 19.56
CA LYS A 242 -45.15 -40.93 19.40
C LYS A 242 -45.67 -40.74 17.97
N ILE A 243 -45.54 -39.51 17.43
CA ILE A 243 -45.94 -39.22 16.06
C ILE A 243 -45.19 -40.10 15.07
N LYS A 244 -43.87 -40.28 15.25
CA LYS A 244 -43.05 -41.17 14.42
C LYS A 244 -43.50 -42.64 14.49
N LYS A 245 -43.78 -43.15 15.69
CA LYS A 245 -44.35 -44.50 15.90
C LYS A 245 -45.70 -44.64 15.23
N ASP A 246 -46.57 -43.64 15.42
CA ASP A 246 -47.89 -43.63 14.80
C ASP A 246 -47.83 -43.57 13.27
N LYS A 247 -46.94 -42.80 12.67
CA LYS A 247 -46.70 -42.81 11.22
C LYS A 247 -46.24 -44.18 10.73
N ASN A 248 -45.30 -44.82 11.44
CA ASN A 248 -44.84 -46.16 11.10
C ASN A 248 -45.97 -47.19 11.17
N ASN A 249 -46.76 -47.16 12.27
CA ASN A 249 -47.93 -48.03 12.42
C ASN A 249 -48.99 -47.76 11.33
N LEU A 250 -49.17 -46.51 10.93
CA LEU A 250 -50.09 -46.14 9.84
C LEU A 250 -49.57 -46.73 8.51
N ASN A 251 -48.30 -46.58 8.19
CA ASN A 251 -47.71 -47.15 6.99
C ASN A 251 -47.78 -48.69 6.96
N GLN A 252 -47.61 -49.35 8.08
CA GLN A 252 -47.77 -50.80 8.22
C GLN A 252 -49.22 -51.20 7.89
N LYS A 253 -50.21 -50.48 8.48
CA LYS A 253 -51.62 -50.76 8.19
C LYS A 253 -52.01 -50.52 6.74
N ILE A 254 -51.41 -49.49 6.08
CA ILE A 254 -51.58 -49.25 4.68
C ILE A 254 -50.98 -50.39 3.83
N MET A 255 -49.87 -50.97 4.25
CA MET A 255 -49.29 -52.14 3.59
C MET A 255 -50.12 -53.40 3.79
N GLU A 256 -50.64 -53.64 5.01
CA GLU A 256 -51.61 -54.74 5.27
C GLU A 256 -52.88 -54.59 4.41
N LEU A 257 -53.34 -53.36 4.21
CA LEU A 257 -54.45 -53.06 3.31
C LEU A 257 -54.10 -53.38 1.84
N LYS A 258 -52.85 -53.02 1.41
CA LYS A 258 -52.38 -53.39 0.07
C LYS A 258 -52.38 -54.88 -0.18
N GLU A 259 -52.01 -55.69 0.83
CA GLU A 259 -52.01 -57.15 0.73
C GLU A 259 -53.44 -57.73 0.61
N LYS A 260 -54.44 -57.12 1.28
CA LYS A 260 -55.84 -57.49 1.12
C LYS A 260 -56.39 -57.18 -0.26
N ILE A 261 -55.86 -56.21 -0.95
CA ILE A 261 -56.20 -55.81 -2.30
C ILE A 261 -55.39 -56.62 -3.30
N ASP A 262 -56.04 -57.58 -3.95
CA ASP A 262 -55.41 -58.37 -5.02
C ASP A 262 -55.21 -57.53 -6.29
N ILE A 263 -54.12 -56.68 -6.27
CA ILE A 263 -53.82 -55.78 -7.41
C ILE A 263 -53.57 -56.60 -8.70
N LYS A 264 -53.04 -57.82 -8.59
CA LYS A 264 -52.83 -58.69 -9.75
C LYS A 264 -54.13 -59.15 -10.35
N LEU A 265 -55.16 -59.43 -9.57
CA LEU A 265 -56.51 -59.76 -10.04
C LEU A 265 -57.15 -58.57 -10.73
N LEU A 266 -57.04 -57.37 -10.12
CA LEU A 266 -57.51 -56.12 -10.74
C LEU A 266 -56.83 -55.86 -12.08
N ALA A 267 -55.53 -56.08 -12.18
CA ALA A 267 -54.77 -55.90 -13.43
C ALA A 267 -55.27 -56.91 -14.52
N LYS A 268 -55.57 -58.13 -14.19
CA LYS A 268 -56.15 -59.11 -15.09
C LYS A 268 -57.53 -58.76 -15.55
N TYR A 269 -58.36 -58.24 -14.63
CA TYR A 269 -59.76 -57.92 -14.91
C TYR A 269 -59.87 -56.70 -15.85
N PHE A 270 -59.07 -55.69 -15.63
CA PHE A 270 -59.11 -54.44 -16.40
C PHE A 270 -58.08 -54.32 -17.48
N HIS A 271 -57.44 -55.41 -17.93
CA HIS A 271 -56.35 -55.40 -18.92
C HIS A 271 -56.73 -54.72 -20.27
N ASN A 272 -57.99 -54.76 -20.65
CA ASN A 272 -58.51 -54.10 -21.87
C ASN A 272 -58.93 -52.63 -21.70
N ASP A 273 -58.93 -52.11 -20.50
CA ASP A 273 -59.29 -50.72 -20.19
C ASP A 273 -58.00 -49.94 -19.89
N ALA A 274 -57.53 -49.16 -20.88
CA ALA A 274 -56.29 -48.41 -20.80
C ALA A 274 -56.28 -47.42 -19.63
N LYS A 275 -57.39 -46.81 -19.27
CA LYS A 275 -57.49 -45.82 -18.16
C LYS A 275 -57.39 -46.54 -16.79
N LYS A 276 -58.17 -47.61 -16.63
CA LYS A 276 -58.16 -48.42 -15.36
C LYS A 276 -56.85 -49.14 -15.18
N SER A 277 -56.25 -49.66 -16.25
CA SER A 277 -54.94 -50.28 -16.25
C SER A 277 -53.84 -49.30 -15.79
N LYS A 278 -53.88 -48.03 -16.24
CA LYS A 278 -52.94 -46.99 -15.76
C LYS A 278 -53.09 -46.66 -14.26
N ILE A 279 -54.30 -46.63 -13.78
CA ILE A 279 -54.55 -46.45 -12.34
C ILE A 279 -53.93 -47.60 -11.55
N ILE A 280 -54.19 -48.83 -11.96
CA ILE A 280 -53.64 -50.03 -11.31
C ILE A 280 -52.12 -50.06 -11.34
N SER A 281 -51.51 -49.66 -12.43
CA SER A 281 -50.03 -49.52 -12.52
C SER A 281 -49.49 -48.54 -11.46
N ASN A 282 -50.11 -47.35 -11.35
CA ASN A 282 -49.69 -46.33 -10.36
C ASN A 282 -49.77 -46.92 -8.92
N TYR A 283 -50.81 -47.64 -8.60
CA TYR A 283 -50.94 -48.31 -7.30
C TYR A 283 -49.97 -49.49 -7.13
N THR A 284 -49.60 -50.17 -8.20
CA THR A 284 -48.59 -51.21 -8.16
C THR A 284 -47.21 -50.66 -7.87
N ASP A 285 -46.83 -49.55 -8.52
CA ASP A 285 -45.55 -48.93 -8.47
C ASP A 285 -45.31 -48.23 -7.11
N ASN A 286 -46.32 -47.46 -6.65
CA ASN A 286 -46.24 -46.77 -5.36
C ASN A 286 -47.62 -46.67 -4.70
N PHE A 287 -47.99 -47.65 -3.91
CA PHE A 287 -49.29 -47.73 -3.29
C PHE A 287 -49.58 -46.56 -2.33
N ILE A 288 -48.64 -46.22 -1.48
CA ILE A 288 -48.78 -45.13 -0.48
C ILE A 288 -49.00 -43.78 -1.16
N SER A 289 -48.14 -43.45 -2.11
CA SER A 289 -48.25 -42.16 -2.83
C SER A 289 -49.54 -42.07 -3.67
N SER A 290 -49.94 -43.17 -4.33
CA SER A 290 -51.19 -43.18 -5.10
C SER A 290 -52.42 -43.02 -4.22
N LEU A 291 -52.41 -43.68 -3.05
CA LEU A 291 -53.45 -43.56 -2.02
C LEU A 291 -53.57 -42.13 -1.45
N GLU A 292 -52.44 -41.45 -1.27
CA GLU A 292 -52.42 -40.07 -0.81
C GLU A 292 -52.91 -39.10 -1.86
N ASN A 293 -52.52 -39.27 -3.12
CA ASN A 293 -52.82 -38.36 -4.22
C ASN A 293 -54.34 -38.33 -4.58
N ASP A 294 -54.99 -39.47 -4.62
CA ASP A 294 -56.39 -39.59 -5.00
C ASP A 294 -57.31 -39.94 -3.84
N LYS A 295 -56.77 -39.94 -2.63
CA LYS A 295 -57.47 -40.28 -1.39
C LYS A 295 -58.08 -41.69 -1.42
N GLY A 296 -57.51 -42.61 -2.22
CA GLY A 296 -57.94 -43.95 -2.38
C GLY A 296 -59.26 -44.14 -3.19
N MET A 297 -59.80 -43.09 -3.74
CA MET A 297 -61.12 -43.14 -4.45
C MET A 297 -61.07 -43.98 -5.72
N GLN A 298 -59.96 -43.90 -6.48
CA GLN A 298 -59.83 -44.67 -7.74
C GLN A 298 -59.75 -46.17 -7.45
N ILE A 299 -58.94 -46.59 -6.49
CA ILE A 299 -58.78 -48.01 -6.15
C ILE A 299 -60.10 -48.59 -5.55
N ILE A 300 -60.79 -47.82 -4.69
CA ILE A 300 -62.11 -48.22 -4.16
C ILE A 300 -63.10 -48.53 -5.26
N ASN A 301 -63.19 -47.64 -6.29
CA ASN A 301 -64.14 -47.82 -7.40
C ASN A 301 -63.82 -49.07 -8.19
N LEU A 302 -62.53 -49.37 -8.44
CA LEU A 302 -62.12 -50.58 -9.13
C LEU A 302 -62.42 -51.85 -8.33
N ILE A 303 -62.26 -51.79 -6.99
CA ILE A 303 -62.62 -52.93 -6.11
C ILE A 303 -64.11 -53.18 -6.07
N LYS A 304 -64.95 -52.11 -5.99
CA LYS A 304 -66.39 -52.22 -6.01
C LYS A 304 -66.93 -52.90 -7.28
N GLU A 305 -66.25 -52.67 -8.43
CA GLU A 305 -66.62 -53.32 -9.71
C GLU A 305 -66.25 -54.82 -9.75
N THR A 306 -65.22 -55.25 -9.00
CA THR A 306 -64.68 -56.63 -9.09
C THR A 306 -65.03 -57.52 -7.92
N LYS A 307 -65.06 -56.97 -6.70
CA LYS A 307 -65.35 -57.65 -5.43
C LYS A 307 -66.19 -56.76 -4.52
N PRO A 308 -67.51 -56.59 -4.75
CA PRO A 308 -68.38 -55.71 -3.98
C PRO A 308 -68.50 -56.12 -2.51
N GLU A 309 -68.20 -57.35 -2.17
CA GLU A 309 -68.19 -57.90 -0.78
C GLU A 309 -67.01 -57.41 0.04
N LEU A 310 -65.97 -56.90 -0.58
CA LEU A 310 -64.75 -56.43 0.12
C LEU A 310 -64.95 -54.98 0.59
N ASN A 311 -65.41 -54.79 1.83
CA ASN A 311 -65.64 -53.46 2.36
C ASN A 311 -64.34 -52.79 2.91
N ILE A 312 -63.56 -52.27 1.99
CA ILE A 312 -62.29 -51.58 2.29
C ILE A 312 -62.49 -50.08 2.58
N GLU A 313 -63.66 -49.57 2.20
CA GLU A 313 -63.99 -48.13 2.30
C GLU A 313 -63.92 -47.59 3.73
N GLU A 314 -64.38 -48.33 4.72
CA GLU A 314 -64.31 -47.94 6.15
C GLU A 314 -62.87 -47.95 6.69
N GLU A 315 -62.07 -48.99 6.31
CA GLU A 315 -60.67 -49.05 6.71
C GLU A 315 -59.88 -47.87 6.13
N LEU A 316 -60.08 -47.55 4.87
CA LEU A 316 -59.45 -46.41 4.23
C LEU A 316 -59.88 -45.07 4.85
N LYS A 317 -61.15 -44.88 5.19
CA LYS A 317 -61.60 -43.66 5.91
C LYS A 317 -60.89 -43.51 7.26
N LYS A 318 -60.78 -44.58 8.03
CA LYS A 318 -60.10 -44.58 9.34
C LYS A 318 -58.58 -44.25 9.18
N LEU A 319 -57.90 -44.85 8.20
CA LEU A 319 -56.49 -44.59 7.93
C LEU A 319 -56.26 -43.15 7.45
N LYS A 320 -57.19 -42.63 6.65
CA LYS A 320 -57.15 -41.23 6.17
C LYS A 320 -57.31 -40.23 7.30
N LEU A 321 -58.31 -40.37 8.17
CA LEU A 321 -58.48 -39.50 9.33
C LEU A 321 -57.27 -39.54 10.25
N LYS A 322 -56.67 -40.70 10.45
CA LYS A 322 -55.45 -40.84 11.22
C LYS A 322 -54.25 -40.14 10.53
N ASN A 323 -54.12 -40.24 9.21
CA ASN A 323 -53.06 -39.55 8.44
C ASN A 323 -53.22 -38.02 8.48
N GLU A 324 -54.48 -37.52 8.36
CA GLU A 324 -54.75 -36.09 8.49
C GLU A 324 -54.44 -35.56 9.87
N SER A 325 -54.80 -36.26 10.93
CA SER A 325 -54.45 -35.87 12.31
C SER A 325 -52.93 -35.86 12.58
N LEU A 326 -52.15 -36.72 11.91
CA LEU A 326 -50.70 -36.74 12.03
C LEU A 326 -49.99 -35.67 11.16
N LYS A 327 -50.66 -35.10 10.18
CA LYS A 327 -50.16 -33.98 9.34
C LYS A 327 -50.35 -32.62 9.99
N GLU A 328 -51.36 -32.46 10.89
CA GLU A 328 -51.68 -31.21 11.57
C GLU A 328 -50.81 -30.89 12.79
N SER A 329 -49.72 -31.64 13.06
CA SER A 329 -48.84 -31.29 14.14
C SER A 329 -48.13 -29.96 13.87
N LYS A 330 -48.60 -28.88 14.55
CA LYS A 330 -47.95 -27.55 14.49
C LYS A 330 -46.57 -27.62 15.09
N GLU A 331 -45.65 -26.80 14.54
CA GLU A 331 -44.33 -26.58 15.12
C GLU A 331 -44.49 -26.17 16.60
N SER A 332 -43.83 -26.84 17.51
CA SER A 332 -43.90 -26.53 18.93
C SER A 332 -43.20 -25.20 19.23
N GLU A 333 -43.75 -24.40 20.17
CA GLU A 333 -43.15 -23.13 20.58
C GLU A 333 -41.69 -23.32 21.03
N VAL A 334 -41.39 -24.43 21.73
CA VAL A 334 -40.05 -24.80 22.20
C VAL A 334 -39.08 -25.12 21.03
N GLU A 335 -39.61 -25.76 19.96
CA GLU A 335 -38.78 -26.03 18.73
C GLU A 335 -38.41 -24.72 18.02
N VAL A 336 -39.33 -23.76 17.95
CA VAL A 336 -39.08 -22.43 17.39
C VAL A 336 -38.08 -21.66 18.25
N GLU A 337 -38.24 -21.66 19.57
CA GLU A 337 -37.35 -20.98 20.50
C GLU A 337 -35.92 -21.54 20.39
N LEU A 338 -35.78 -22.86 20.38
CA LEU A 338 -34.50 -23.54 20.26
C LEU A 338 -33.82 -23.18 18.94
N ARG A 339 -34.53 -23.24 17.83
CA ARG A 339 -34.01 -22.86 16.50
C ARG A 339 -33.51 -21.43 16.45
N LEU A 340 -34.30 -20.49 16.98
CA LEU A 340 -33.90 -19.07 17.05
C LEU A 340 -32.65 -18.88 17.92
N ALA A 341 -32.57 -19.56 19.06
CA ALA A 341 -31.40 -19.49 19.93
C ALA A 341 -30.14 -20.08 19.26
N GLU A 342 -30.26 -21.18 18.52
CA GLU A 342 -29.16 -21.79 17.76
C GLU A 342 -28.71 -20.92 16.58
N GLU A 343 -29.65 -20.27 15.89
CA GLU A 343 -29.32 -19.30 14.81
C GLU A 343 -28.57 -18.07 15.36
N GLU A 344 -29.01 -17.51 16.48
CA GLU A 344 -28.33 -16.42 17.17
C GLU A 344 -26.92 -16.81 17.61
N LEU A 345 -26.76 -18.00 18.17
CA LEU A 345 -25.45 -18.55 18.58
C LEU A 345 -24.52 -18.68 17.38
N ALA A 346 -25.01 -19.22 16.27
CA ALA A 346 -24.24 -19.35 15.04
C ALA A 346 -23.79 -17.97 14.51
N ASN A 347 -24.67 -16.97 14.52
CA ASN A 347 -24.36 -15.60 14.12
C ASN A 347 -23.31 -14.97 15.03
N LEU A 348 -23.38 -15.17 16.35
CA LEU A 348 -22.37 -14.67 17.29
C LEU A 348 -21.00 -15.32 17.06
N LYS A 349 -20.96 -16.64 16.83
CA LYS A 349 -19.71 -17.36 16.51
C LYS A 349 -19.07 -16.89 15.21
N ASN A 350 -19.87 -16.66 14.18
CA ASN A 350 -19.37 -16.13 12.91
C ASN A 350 -18.78 -14.72 13.08
N LYS A 351 -19.50 -13.81 13.77
CA LYS A 351 -18.99 -12.46 14.06
C LYS A 351 -17.68 -12.50 14.87
N THR A 352 -17.59 -13.41 15.84
CA THR A 352 -16.36 -13.56 16.64
C THR A 352 -15.20 -13.98 15.76
N LYS A 353 -15.41 -14.92 14.84
CA LYS A 353 -14.40 -15.36 13.89
C LYS A 353 -13.94 -14.23 12.96
N ASP A 354 -14.87 -13.40 12.48
CA ASP A 354 -14.55 -12.24 11.65
C ASP A 354 -13.63 -11.27 12.42
N TYR A 355 -13.94 -10.99 13.70
CA TYR A 355 -13.08 -10.14 14.53
C TYR A 355 -11.72 -10.77 14.85
N GLU A 356 -11.63 -12.08 15.02
CA GLU A 356 -10.35 -12.77 15.20
C GLU A 356 -9.46 -12.67 13.94
N GLU A 357 -10.07 -12.74 12.76
CA GLU A 357 -9.33 -12.52 11.50
C GLU A 357 -8.88 -11.06 11.33
N GLU A 358 -9.72 -10.10 11.74
CA GLU A 358 -9.37 -8.68 11.74
C GLU A 358 -8.23 -8.39 12.73
N LEU A 359 -8.28 -8.96 13.94
CA LEU A 359 -7.22 -8.85 14.94
C LEU A 359 -5.88 -9.34 14.39
N LYS A 360 -5.85 -10.51 13.77
CA LYS A 360 -4.63 -11.05 13.14
C LYS A 360 -4.08 -10.15 12.05
N LYS A 361 -4.93 -9.42 11.32
CA LYS A 361 -4.48 -8.45 10.30
C LYS A 361 -3.81 -7.25 10.96
N GLU A 362 -4.39 -6.73 12.06
CA GLU A 362 -3.79 -5.59 12.78
C GLU A 362 -2.47 -5.99 13.46
N GLU A 363 -2.38 -7.17 14.06
CA GLU A 363 -1.14 -7.70 14.65
C GLU A 363 0.00 -7.79 13.62
N ARG A 364 -0.29 -8.31 12.43
CA ARG A 364 0.70 -8.35 11.32
C ARG A 364 1.12 -6.97 10.85
N LYS A 365 0.22 -5.97 10.90
CA LYS A 365 0.60 -4.57 10.59
C LYS A 365 1.56 -4.03 11.64
N ILE A 366 1.26 -4.24 12.93
CA ILE A 366 2.11 -3.81 14.04
C ILE A 366 3.52 -4.42 13.92
N GLU A 367 3.62 -5.71 13.61
CA GLU A 367 4.90 -6.39 13.40
C GLU A 367 5.70 -5.75 12.26
N LYS A 368 5.08 -5.51 11.09
CA LYS A 368 5.73 -4.83 9.97
C LYS A 368 6.16 -3.39 10.31
N PHE A 369 5.41 -2.69 11.14
CA PHE A 369 5.80 -1.34 11.57
C PHE A 369 6.99 -1.38 12.53
N ASN A 370 7.09 -2.39 13.40
CA ASN A 370 8.26 -2.61 14.24
C ASN A 370 9.52 -2.85 13.42
N GLU A 371 9.46 -3.77 12.45
CA GLU A 371 10.58 -4.05 11.54
C GLU A 371 11.03 -2.78 10.78
N LYS A 372 10.08 -2.02 10.21
CA LYS A 372 10.41 -0.78 9.49
C LYS A 372 11.01 0.29 10.41
N THR A 373 10.52 0.40 11.63
CA THR A 373 11.06 1.36 12.60
C THR A 373 12.48 1.01 12.98
N GLU A 374 12.78 -0.26 13.20
CA GLU A 374 14.13 -0.76 13.47
C GLU A 374 15.08 -0.51 12.29
N MET A 375 14.63 -0.74 11.05
CA MET A 375 15.42 -0.42 9.86
C MET A 375 15.78 1.07 9.80
N ILE A 376 14.80 1.96 10.03
CA ILE A 376 15.04 3.41 10.05
C ILE A 376 16.01 3.79 11.18
N GLU A 377 15.90 3.20 12.36
CA GLU A 377 16.81 3.46 13.47
C GLU A 377 18.25 3.08 13.12
N ASN A 378 18.45 1.97 12.43
CA ASN A 378 19.75 1.54 11.96
C ASN A 378 20.30 2.50 10.88
N GLU A 379 19.48 2.92 9.92
CA GLU A 379 19.87 3.93 8.92
C GLU A 379 20.26 5.26 9.59
N VAL A 380 19.49 5.71 10.58
CA VAL A 380 19.79 6.93 11.35
C VAL A 380 21.15 6.81 12.04
N LYS A 381 21.44 5.67 12.66
CA LYS A 381 22.76 5.42 13.30
C LYS A 381 23.89 5.43 12.29
N GLU A 382 23.72 4.82 11.13
CA GLU A 382 24.74 4.81 10.07
C GLU A 382 25.01 6.22 9.52
N LYS A 383 23.96 6.99 9.24
CA LYS A 383 24.11 8.36 8.75
C LYS A 383 24.70 9.29 9.81
N ALA A 384 24.33 9.11 11.07
CA ALA A 384 24.91 9.87 12.19
C ALA A 384 26.41 9.63 12.32
N LYS A 385 26.90 8.40 12.10
CA LYS A 385 28.33 8.09 12.10
C LYS A 385 29.13 8.87 11.06
N ILE A 386 28.54 9.17 9.89
CA ILE A 386 29.18 10.00 8.85
C ILE A 386 29.50 11.40 9.41
N LEU A 387 28.65 11.92 10.31
CA LEU A 387 28.85 13.18 11.00
C LEU A 387 29.74 13.07 12.24
N GLY A 388 30.29 11.90 12.54
CA GLY A 388 31.01 11.64 13.79
C GLY A 388 30.11 11.55 15.01
N TRP A 389 28.81 11.34 14.85
CA TRP A 389 27.85 11.27 15.94
C TRP A 389 27.65 9.84 16.40
N ASN A 390 27.76 9.64 17.72
CA ASN A 390 27.44 8.38 18.37
C ASN A 390 26.07 8.55 19.05
N ILE A 391 25.07 7.80 18.60
CA ILE A 391 23.70 7.86 19.16
C ILE A 391 23.64 6.87 20.32
N ILE A 392 23.40 7.42 21.51
CA ILE A 392 23.26 6.67 22.76
C ILE A 392 21.78 6.57 23.15
#